data_f22c501d5175b642a5461f54e69e9f36
#
_entry.id   f22c501d5175b642a5461f54e69e9f36
#
_cell.length_a   1.000
_cell.length_b   1.000
_cell.length_c   1.000
_cell.angle_alpha   90.00
_cell.angle_beta   90.00
_cell.angle_gamma   90.00
#
_symmetry.space_group_name_H-M   'P 1'
#
loop_
_entity.id
_entity.type
_entity.pdbx_description
1 polymer ?
#
loop_
_entity_poly.entity_id
_entity_poly.type
_entity_poly.pdbx_seq_one_letter_code
_entity_poly.pdbx_strand_id
1 'polypeptide(L)'
;MRVLFCMGEKSADGRVFVRPSARCIAIEGDRVAMVHSLQYDYYKFPGGGIEPQETREQALVRETQEEAGLLVIPDSIREFGCVRRLEASDGAEYDCFVQDNFYYLCRVERTTVEQRLDDYEAQEQFTLEWVQPKRAIEVNRTVDHGPKNQNMLEREARVLEILQQKGYFSTKE
;
A
#
# COMPACT_ATOMS: atom_id res chain seq x y z
N MET A 1 -1.15 -5.50 16.32
CA MET A 1 -0.93 -4.25 15.54
C MET A 1 -2.10 -3.29 15.76
N ARG A 2 -1.83 -2.01 16.00
CA ARG A 2 -2.84 -0.97 16.24
C ARG A 2 -3.61 -0.66 14.97
N VAL A 3 -4.96 -0.52 15.06
CA VAL A 3 -5.79 0.00 13.97
C VAL A 3 -5.61 1.52 13.88
N LEU A 4 -5.23 2.02 12.70
CA LEU A 4 -5.08 3.44 12.40
C LEU A 4 -6.45 4.08 12.14
N PHE A 5 -7.21 3.46 11.25
CA PHE A 5 -8.59 3.84 10.90
C PHE A 5 -9.29 2.72 10.13
N CYS A 6 -10.62 2.84 10.01
CA CYS A 6 -11.45 2.01 9.14
C CYS A 6 -12.02 2.85 8.01
N MET A 7 -12.30 2.21 6.88
CA MET A 7 -12.91 2.83 5.69
C MET A 7 -14.05 1.97 5.17
N GLY A 8 -15.07 2.63 4.64
CA GLY A 8 -16.24 1.97 4.08
C GLY A 8 -17.19 1.38 5.11
N GLU A 9 -18.22 0.72 4.63
CA GLU A 9 -19.25 0.10 5.44
C GLU A 9 -19.42 -1.37 5.06
N LYS A 10 -19.54 -2.23 6.04
CA LYS A 10 -19.84 -3.65 5.85
C LYS A 10 -21.35 -3.85 5.73
N SER A 11 -21.77 -4.63 4.73
CA SER A 11 -23.12 -5.19 4.72
C SER A 11 -23.34 -6.09 5.95
N ALA A 12 -24.44 -5.90 6.67
CA ALA A 12 -24.67 -6.59 7.93
C ALA A 12 -24.92 -8.11 7.75
N ASP A 13 -25.48 -8.50 6.62
CA ASP A 13 -25.91 -9.87 6.33
C ASP A 13 -25.37 -10.31 4.98
N GLY A 14 -24.28 -11.08 4.96
CA GLY A 14 -23.75 -11.52 3.67
C GLY A 14 -22.50 -12.38 3.75
N ARG A 15 -22.12 -12.93 2.59
CA ARG A 15 -20.90 -13.68 2.40
C ARG A 15 -19.73 -12.72 2.36
N VAL A 16 -18.73 -12.93 3.20
CA VAL A 16 -17.58 -12.05 3.34
C VAL A 16 -16.36 -12.66 2.68
N PHE A 17 -15.72 -11.92 1.77
CA PHE A 17 -14.40 -12.25 1.26
C PHE A 17 -13.33 -11.45 2.01
N VAL A 18 -12.39 -12.14 2.65
CA VAL A 18 -11.31 -11.53 3.42
C VAL A 18 -9.99 -11.71 2.68
N ARG A 19 -9.31 -10.61 2.35
CA ARG A 19 -8.00 -10.62 1.71
C ARG A 19 -7.03 -9.67 2.42
N PRO A 20 -6.30 -10.15 3.46
CA PRO A 20 -5.32 -9.31 4.13
C PRO A 20 -4.15 -8.97 3.21
N SER A 21 -3.49 -7.84 3.46
CA SER A 21 -2.30 -7.41 2.72
C SER A 21 -1.24 -6.84 3.66
N ALA A 22 0.03 -6.93 3.24
CA ALA A 22 1.17 -6.31 3.91
C ALA A 22 1.77 -5.22 3.04
N ARG A 23 2.10 -4.06 3.63
CA ARG A 23 2.55 -2.84 2.95
C ARG A 23 3.84 -2.32 3.57
N CYS A 24 4.81 -1.99 2.72
CA CYS A 24 6.11 -1.45 3.12
C CYS A 24 6.08 0.08 3.15
N ILE A 25 6.56 0.65 4.26
CA ILE A 25 6.86 2.08 4.40
C ILE A 25 8.38 2.21 4.49
N ALA A 26 9.03 2.57 3.40
CA ALA A 26 10.46 2.89 3.36
C ALA A 26 10.63 4.39 3.14
N ILE A 27 11.33 5.06 4.05
CA ILE A 27 11.51 6.52 4.04
C ILE A 27 13.00 6.86 3.98
N GLU A 28 13.34 7.76 3.09
CA GLU A 28 14.67 8.36 2.98
C GLU A 28 14.57 9.90 2.96
N GLY A 29 14.99 10.54 4.04
CA GLY A 29 14.91 11.99 4.17
C GLY A 29 13.47 12.51 4.11
N ASP A 30 13.16 13.29 3.08
CA ASP A 30 11.83 13.87 2.82
C ASP A 30 10.96 13.06 1.84
N ARG A 31 11.42 11.85 1.47
CA ARG A 31 10.76 11.00 0.46
C ARG A 31 10.39 9.64 1.00
N VAL A 32 9.40 9.05 0.38
CA VAL A 32 8.93 7.69 0.64
C VAL A 32 8.92 6.88 -0.65
N ALA A 33 9.29 5.60 -0.55
CA ALA A 33 9.21 4.68 -1.67
C ALA A 33 7.74 4.32 -1.94
N MET A 34 7.28 4.60 -3.15
CA MET A 34 5.93 4.24 -3.61
C MET A 34 5.99 3.58 -4.98
N VAL A 35 5.02 2.75 -5.25
CA VAL A 35 4.73 2.27 -6.59
C VAL A 35 3.86 3.31 -7.28
N HIS A 36 4.32 3.81 -8.42
CA HIS A 36 3.59 4.71 -9.29
C HIS A 36 2.99 3.93 -10.46
N SER A 37 1.68 3.94 -10.61
CA SER A 37 1.01 3.45 -11.83
C SER A 37 1.10 4.52 -12.89
N LEU A 38 1.89 4.30 -13.95
CA LEU A 38 2.01 5.27 -15.04
C LEU A 38 0.76 5.30 -15.93
N GLN A 39 0.00 4.21 -15.98
CA GLN A 39 -1.23 4.11 -16.76
C GLN A 39 -2.37 4.96 -16.19
N TYR A 40 -2.52 4.98 -14.86
CA TYR A 40 -3.63 5.65 -14.18
C TYR A 40 -3.19 6.77 -13.24
N ASP A 41 -1.88 7.09 -13.20
CA ASP A 41 -1.26 8.18 -12.45
C ASP A 41 -1.66 8.22 -10.95
N TYR A 42 -1.42 7.12 -10.24
CA TYR A 42 -1.61 7.06 -8.78
C TYR A 42 -0.42 6.42 -8.07
N TYR A 43 -0.33 6.68 -6.78
CA TYR A 43 0.70 6.11 -5.91
C TYR A 43 0.11 5.15 -4.88
N LYS A 44 0.80 4.04 -4.65
CA LYS A 44 0.49 3.10 -3.55
C LYS A 44 1.77 2.67 -2.83
N PHE A 45 1.66 2.31 -1.55
CA PHE A 45 2.79 1.67 -0.87
C PHE A 45 3.07 0.29 -1.48
N PRO A 46 4.37 -0.06 -1.69
CA PRO A 46 4.73 -1.39 -2.14
C PRO A 46 4.15 -2.47 -1.23
N GLY A 47 3.63 -3.53 -1.80
CA GLY A 47 3.03 -4.61 -1.04
C GLY A 47 1.73 -5.10 -1.64
N GLY A 48 1.31 -6.30 -1.22
CA GLY A 48 0.16 -6.99 -1.78
C GLY A 48 -0.45 -8.00 -0.83
N GLY A 49 -1.19 -8.95 -1.40
CA GLY A 49 -1.93 -9.96 -0.66
C GLY A 49 -1.03 -10.91 0.11
N ILE A 50 -1.49 -11.31 1.28
CA ILE A 50 -0.84 -12.35 2.09
C ILE A 50 -1.39 -13.70 1.66
N GLU A 51 -0.51 -14.61 1.24
CA GLU A 51 -0.90 -15.97 0.86
C GLU A 51 -1.20 -16.84 2.10
N PRO A 52 -2.01 -17.90 1.98
CA PRO A 52 -2.43 -18.72 3.13
C PRO A 52 -1.27 -19.35 3.92
N GLN A 53 -0.11 -19.55 3.29
CA GLN A 53 1.06 -20.16 3.91
C GLN A 53 2.13 -19.15 4.33
N GLU A 54 1.87 -17.87 4.17
CA GLU A 54 2.82 -16.80 4.48
C GLU A 54 2.53 -16.14 5.84
N THR A 55 3.60 -15.73 6.51
CA THR A 55 3.49 -14.69 7.54
C THR A 55 3.34 -13.32 6.89
N ARG A 56 2.89 -12.33 7.65
CA ARG A 56 2.78 -10.94 7.17
C ARG A 56 4.12 -10.38 6.70
N GLU A 57 5.18 -10.69 7.42
CA GLU A 57 6.55 -10.25 7.11
C GLU A 57 7.09 -10.93 5.86
N GLN A 58 6.77 -12.21 5.64
CA GLN A 58 7.13 -12.91 4.40
C GLN A 58 6.45 -12.30 3.19
N ALA A 59 5.14 -12.07 3.27
CA ALA A 59 4.38 -11.39 2.22
C ALA A 59 4.93 -9.97 1.96
N LEU A 60 5.23 -9.22 3.04
CA LEU A 60 5.82 -7.88 2.94
C LEU A 60 7.11 -7.88 2.13
N VAL A 61 8.04 -8.78 2.46
CA VAL A 61 9.35 -8.88 1.78
C VAL A 61 9.17 -9.28 0.32
N ARG A 62 8.38 -10.33 0.04
CA ARG A 62 8.11 -10.82 -1.31
C ARG A 62 7.47 -9.75 -2.19
N GLU A 63 6.37 -9.20 -1.77
CA GLU A 63 5.61 -8.20 -2.53
C GLU A 63 6.39 -6.91 -2.78
N THR A 64 7.14 -6.44 -1.76
CA THR A 64 7.97 -5.24 -1.91
C THR A 64 9.07 -5.44 -2.95
N GLN A 65 9.66 -6.64 -3.01
CA GLN A 65 10.63 -6.99 -4.03
C GLN A 65 9.98 -7.12 -5.41
N GLU A 66 8.84 -7.80 -5.52
CA GLU A 66 8.15 -8.06 -6.79
C GLU A 66 7.65 -6.76 -7.42
N GLU A 67 6.93 -5.93 -6.67
CA GLU A 67 6.33 -4.70 -7.19
C GLU A 67 7.32 -3.53 -7.36
N ALA A 68 8.29 -3.40 -6.47
CA ALA A 68 9.17 -2.22 -6.42
C ALA A 68 10.65 -2.52 -6.65
N GLY A 69 11.04 -3.79 -6.70
CA GLY A 69 12.47 -4.18 -6.79
C GLY A 69 13.28 -3.82 -5.54
N LEU A 70 12.62 -3.52 -4.41
CA LEU A 70 13.28 -3.14 -3.16
C LEU A 70 13.54 -4.37 -2.29
N LEU A 71 14.76 -4.45 -1.77
CA LEU A 71 15.18 -5.50 -0.84
C LEU A 71 15.01 -5.01 0.60
N VAL A 72 13.97 -5.48 1.27
CA VAL A 72 13.70 -5.15 2.68
C VAL A 72 14.76 -5.80 3.58
N ILE A 73 15.31 -5.03 4.52
CA ILE A 73 16.22 -5.53 5.56
C ILE A 73 15.36 -6.14 6.68
N PRO A 74 15.35 -7.48 6.87
CA PRO A 74 14.37 -8.14 7.76
C PRO A 74 14.40 -7.63 9.21
N ASP A 75 15.58 -7.43 9.78
CA ASP A 75 15.75 -6.95 11.15
C ASP A 75 15.27 -5.51 11.37
N SER A 76 14.94 -4.80 10.30
CA SER A 76 14.43 -3.43 10.36
C SER A 76 12.91 -3.33 10.42
N ILE A 77 12.19 -4.43 10.17
CA ILE A 77 10.73 -4.45 10.08
C ILE A 77 10.12 -4.07 11.44
N ARG A 78 9.28 -3.05 11.45
CA ARG A 78 8.56 -2.56 12.65
C ARG A 78 7.10 -2.31 12.30
N GLU A 79 6.20 -2.78 13.13
CA GLU A 79 4.76 -2.52 12.99
C GLU A 79 4.48 -1.01 13.04
N PHE A 80 3.76 -0.50 12.05
CA PHE A 80 3.25 0.88 12.04
C PHE A 80 1.77 0.94 12.40
N GLY A 81 0.95 0.15 11.74
CA GLY A 81 -0.48 0.07 12.00
C GLY A 81 -1.27 -0.67 10.94
N CYS A 82 -2.55 -0.84 11.19
CA CYS A 82 -3.47 -1.52 10.29
C CYS A 82 -4.58 -0.57 9.84
N VAL A 83 -4.90 -0.60 8.55
CA VAL A 83 -6.09 0.04 7.99
C VAL A 83 -7.05 -1.03 7.52
N ARG A 84 -8.27 -1.02 8.07
CA ARG A 84 -9.36 -1.92 7.65
C ARG A 84 -10.20 -1.25 6.59
N ARG A 85 -10.35 -1.88 5.44
CA ARG A 85 -11.25 -1.47 4.36
C ARG A 85 -12.39 -2.47 4.24
N LEU A 86 -13.62 -1.94 4.21
CA LEU A 86 -14.88 -2.67 4.11
C LEU A 86 -15.62 -2.14 2.88
N GLU A 87 -15.94 -2.99 1.94
CA GLU A 87 -16.65 -2.59 0.71
C GLU A 87 -17.75 -3.57 0.39
N ALA A 88 -18.91 -3.04 0.03
CA ALA A 88 -19.96 -3.82 -0.58
C ALA A 88 -19.47 -4.38 -1.92
N SER A 89 -19.87 -5.60 -2.24
CA SER A 89 -19.62 -6.21 -3.54
C SER A 89 -20.96 -6.49 -4.22
N ASP A 90 -21.03 -6.15 -5.48
CA ASP A 90 -22.11 -6.48 -6.40
C ASP A 90 -21.82 -7.80 -7.16
N GLY A 91 -20.73 -8.48 -6.80
CA GLY A 91 -20.38 -9.79 -7.39
C GLY A 91 -21.23 -10.93 -6.89
N ALA A 92 -21.40 -11.96 -7.74
CA ALA A 92 -22.21 -13.14 -7.41
C ALA A 92 -21.61 -14.02 -6.30
N GLU A 93 -20.32 -13.88 -5.99
CA GLU A 93 -19.58 -14.78 -5.10
C GLU A 93 -19.60 -14.33 -3.64
N TYR A 94 -19.56 -13.02 -3.39
CA TYR A 94 -19.57 -12.45 -2.03
C TYR A 94 -20.28 -11.09 -2.01
N ASP A 95 -20.77 -10.73 -0.84
CA ASP A 95 -21.57 -9.53 -0.60
C ASP A 95 -20.73 -8.39 0.02
N CYS A 96 -19.62 -8.74 0.64
CA CYS A 96 -18.71 -7.79 1.27
C CYS A 96 -17.25 -8.22 1.11
N PHE A 97 -16.40 -7.26 0.74
CA PHE A 97 -14.95 -7.38 0.74
C PHE A 97 -14.38 -6.74 2.00
N VAL A 98 -13.54 -7.48 2.72
CA VAL A 98 -12.84 -7.00 3.91
C VAL A 98 -11.34 -7.13 3.69
N GLN A 99 -10.62 -6.03 3.81
CA GLN A 99 -9.18 -6.01 3.67
C GLN A 99 -8.51 -5.34 4.88
N ASP A 100 -7.77 -6.11 5.66
CA ASP A 100 -6.84 -5.59 6.65
C ASP A 100 -5.50 -5.33 5.96
N ASN A 101 -5.11 -4.06 5.87
CA ASN A 101 -3.84 -3.64 5.30
C ASN A 101 -2.86 -3.36 6.43
N PHE A 102 -1.87 -4.23 6.57
CA PHE A 102 -0.85 -4.15 7.61
C PHE A 102 0.36 -3.38 7.11
N TYR A 103 0.63 -2.22 7.69
CA TYR A 103 1.73 -1.34 7.34
C TYR A 103 2.92 -1.53 8.26
N TYR A 104 4.11 -1.62 7.67
CA TYR A 104 5.37 -1.79 8.37
C TYR A 104 6.37 -0.74 7.93
N LEU A 105 7.03 -0.11 8.91
CA LEU A 105 8.23 0.69 8.67
C LEU A 105 9.40 -0.24 8.40
N CYS A 106 10.11 -0.02 7.30
CA CYS A 106 11.22 -0.85 6.86
C CYS A 106 12.40 0.00 6.42
N ARG A 107 13.61 -0.52 6.62
CA ARG A 107 14.79 -0.09 5.86
C ARG A 107 14.94 -1.02 4.66
N VAL A 108 15.48 -0.50 3.58
CA VAL A 108 15.74 -1.24 2.36
C VAL A 108 17.22 -1.14 2.00
N GLU A 109 17.72 -2.11 1.24
CA GLU A 109 19.05 -2.08 0.70
C GLU A 109 19.22 -0.91 -0.30
N ARG A 110 20.45 -0.46 -0.50
CA ARG A 110 20.76 0.59 -1.48
C ARG A 110 20.65 0.12 -2.93
N THR A 111 20.80 -1.19 -3.14
CA THR A 111 20.66 -1.82 -4.45
C THR A 111 19.25 -2.30 -4.65
N THR A 112 18.74 -2.11 -5.85
CA THR A 112 17.45 -2.66 -6.29
C THR A 112 17.68 -3.88 -7.18
N VAL A 113 16.66 -4.70 -7.29
CA VAL A 113 16.59 -5.81 -8.24
C VAL A 113 15.50 -5.54 -9.28
N GLU A 114 15.46 -6.35 -10.33
CA GLU A 114 14.41 -6.26 -11.34
C GLU A 114 13.04 -6.60 -10.71
N GLN A 115 12.03 -5.80 -11.05
CA GLN A 115 10.63 -6.05 -10.67
C GLN A 115 10.13 -7.34 -11.32
N ARG A 116 9.22 -8.03 -10.66
CA ARG A 116 8.49 -9.20 -11.19
C ARG A 116 7.00 -8.95 -11.07
N LEU A 117 6.51 -8.14 -11.99
CA LEU A 117 5.13 -7.67 -12.01
C LEU A 117 4.18 -8.75 -12.51
N ASP A 118 3.01 -8.84 -11.88
CA ASP A 118 1.87 -9.57 -12.41
C ASP A 118 1.32 -8.90 -13.68
N ASP A 119 0.50 -9.61 -14.46
CA ASP A 119 0.00 -9.13 -15.75
C ASP A 119 -0.69 -7.77 -15.64
N TYR A 120 -1.52 -7.55 -14.61
CA TYR A 120 -2.22 -6.27 -14.42
C TYR A 120 -1.26 -5.15 -13.98
N GLU A 121 -0.24 -5.46 -13.18
CA GLU A 121 0.78 -4.52 -12.72
C GLU A 121 1.68 -4.06 -13.87
N ALA A 122 2.04 -5.00 -14.74
CA ALA A 122 2.75 -4.71 -15.97
C ALA A 122 1.91 -3.85 -16.93
N GLN A 123 0.61 -4.13 -17.06
CA GLN A 123 -0.34 -3.31 -17.82
C GLN A 123 -0.43 -1.89 -17.28
N GLU A 124 -0.46 -1.74 -15.96
CA GLU A 124 -0.49 -0.44 -15.29
C GLU A 124 0.87 0.26 -15.26
N GLN A 125 1.91 -0.40 -15.73
CA GLN A 125 3.28 0.11 -15.79
C GLN A 125 3.78 0.55 -14.41
N PHE A 126 3.69 -0.36 -13.43
CA PHE A 126 4.13 -0.09 -12.06
C PHE A 126 5.62 0.21 -12.02
N THR A 127 5.97 1.35 -11.45
CA THR A 127 7.33 1.85 -11.35
C THR A 127 7.62 2.31 -9.93
N LEU A 128 8.80 1.97 -9.39
CA LEU A 128 9.26 2.52 -8.12
C LEU A 128 9.57 4.00 -8.28
N GLU A 129 9.04 4.81 -7.37
CA GLU A 129 9.36 6.22 -7.25
C GLU A 129 9.60 6.61 -5.78
N TRP A 130 10.69 7.34 -5.51
CA TRP A 130 10.92 8.00 -4.24
C TRP A 130 10.30 9.39 -4.30
N VAL A 131 9.08 9.51 -3.79
CA VAL A 131 8.23 10.69 -3.95
C VAL A 131 8.07 11.44 -2.63
N GLN A 132 7.90 12.75 -2.69
CA GLN A 132 7.49 13.53 -1.54
C GLN A 132 6.03 13.21 -1.17
N PRO A 133 5.70 13.00 0.11
CA PRO A 133 4.35 12.59 0.52
C PRO A 133 3.27 13.57 0.06
N LYS A 134 3.56 14.87 0.08
CA LYS A 134 2.63 15.91 -0.41
C LYS A 134 2.24 15.69 -1.88
N ARG A 135 3.22 15.32 -2.72
CA ARG A 135 2.97 15.07 -4.16
C ARG A 135 2.10 13.84 -4.35
N ALA A 136 2.40 12.72 -3.66
CA ALA A 136 1.61 11.50 -3.76
C ALA A 136 0.16 11.70 -3.27
N ILE A 137 -0.04 12.43 -2.17
CA ILE A 137 -1.36 12.78 -1.65
C ILE A 137 -2.14 13.62 -2.66
N GLU A 138 -1.50 14.66 -3.22
CA GLU A 138 -2.12 15.54 -4.21
C GLU A 138 -2.57 14.75 -5.45
N VAL A 139 -1.69 13.93 -6.03
CA VAL A 139 -2.00 13.10 -7.19
C VAL A 139 -3.17 12.17 -6.89
N ASN A 140 -3.11 11.39 -5.82
CA ASN A 140 -4.14 10.43 -5.46
C ASN A 140 -5.54 11.06 -5.23
N ARG A 141 -5.61 12.36 -4.92
CA ARG A 141 -6.88 13.04 -4.63
C ARG A 141 -7.41 13.91 -5.76
N THR A 142 -6.57 14.36 -6.69
CA THR A 142 -6.95 15.39 -7.67
C THR A 142 -6.93 14.93 -9.12
N VAL A 143 -6.20 13.84 -9.43
CA VAL A 143 -6.12 13.29 -10.78
C VAL A 143 -7.28 12.33 -11.03
N ASP A 144 -7.75 12.24 -12.25
CA ASP A 144 -8.68 11.19 -12.69
C ASP A 144 -7.90 9.87 -12.88
N HIS A 145 -8.22 8.88 -12.08
CA HIS A 145 -7.56 7.57 -12.06
C HIS A 145 -8.38 6.51 -12.82
N GLY A 146 -9.34 6.92 -13.65
CA GLY A 146 -10.18 6.01 -14.41
C GLY A 146 -10.94 5.01 -13.51
N PRO A 147 -10.85 3.70 -13.76
CA PRO A 147 -11.63 2.69 -13.04
C PRO A 147 -11.11 2.36 -11.64
N LYS A 148 -10.07 3.06 -11.14
CA LYS A 148 -9.44 2.72 -9.86
C LYS A 148 -10.32 3.05 -8.67
N ASN A 149 -10.26 2.20 -7.67
CA ASN A 149 -11.04 2.34 -6.45
C ASN A 149 -10.56 3.55 -5.64
N GLN A 150 -11.42 4.53 -5.46
CA GLN A 150 -11.12 5.78 -4.75
C GLN A 150 -10.80 5.55 -3.27
N ASN A 151 -11.43 4.56 -2.63
CA ASN A 151 -11.11 4.21 -1.24
C ASN A 151 -9.68 3.66 -1.09
N MET A 152 -9.19 2.93 -2.10
CA MET A 152 -7.79 2.49 -2.12
C MET A 152 -6.85 3.69 -2.15
N LEU A 153 -7.11 4.66 -3.02
CA LEU A 153 -6.27 5.85 -3.18
C LEU A 153 -6.32 6.76 -1.94
N GLU A 154 -7.49 6.96 -1.38
CA GLU A 154 -7.67 7.73 -0.15
C GLU A 154 -7.01 7.05 1.06
N ARG A 155 -7.01 5.71 1.13
CA ARG A 155 -6.27 4.96 2.15
C ARG A 155 -4.79 5.33 2.13
N GLU A 156 -4.15 5.30 0.96
CA GLU A 156 -2.73 5.62 0.81
C GLU A 156 -2.45 7.08 1.21
N ALA A 157 -3.29 8.02 0.76
CA ALA A 157 -3.16 9.42 1.11
C ALA A 157 -3.26 9.66 2.64
N ARG A 158 -4.23 9.04 3.31
CA ARG A 158 -4.40 9.16 4.78
C ARG A 158 -3.24 8.56 5.56
N VAL A 159 -2.68 7.43 5.11
CA VAL A 159 -1.48 6.85 5.75
C VAL A 159 -0.29 7.80 5.62
N LEU A 160 -0.09 8.42 4.44
CA LEU A 160 0.95 9.44 4.24
C LEU A 160 0.77 10.65 5.15
N GLU A 161 -0.47 11.13 5.34
CA GLU A 161 -0.78 12.22 6.27
C GLU A 161 -0.43 11.86 7.73
N ILE A 162 -0.76 10.64 8.16
CA ILE A 162 -0.40 10.16 9.50
C ILE A 162 1.13 10.13 9.67
N LEU A 163 1.87 9.69 8.65
CA LEU A 163 3.33 9.70 8.66
C LEU A 163 3.90 11.12 8.77
N GLN A 164 3.33 12.09 8.04
CA GLN A 164 3.71 13.51 8.14
C GLN A 164 3.42 14.07 9.54
N GLN A 165 2.23 13.86 10.07
CA GLN A 165 1.83 14.32 11.40
C GLN A 165 2.70 13.75 12.52
N LYS A 166 3.21 12.53 12.34
CA LYS A 166 4.13 11.89 13.29
C LYS A 166 5.60 12.28 13.11
N GLY A 167 5.92 13.13 12.12
CA GLY A 167 7.27 13.64 11.88
C GLY A 167 8.26 12.62 11.32
N TYR A 168 7.80 11.64 10.54
CA TYR A 168 8.68 10.65 9.92
C TYR A 168 9.53 11.19 8.78
N PHE A 169 9.18 12.33 8.22
CA PHE A 169 9.91 12.95 7.12
C PHE A 169 10.81 14.07 7.64
N SER A 170 12.09 14.10 7.19
CA SER A 170 12.99 15.20 7.51
C SER A 170 12.51 16.45 6.80
N THR A 171 12.21 17.51 7.53
CA THR A 171 12.10 18.85 6.95
C THR A 171 13.50 19.29 6.54
N LYS A 172 13.74 19.49 5.24
CA LYS A 172 14.90 20.30 4.83
C LYS A 172 14.59 21.74 5.25
N GLU A 173 15.35 22.24 6.25
CA GLU A 173 15.49 23.67 6.46
C GLU A 173 16.16 24.33 5.25
#